data_0a1c78968af46e3dab6827f58dfffbb8
#
_entry.id   0a1c78968af46e3dab6827f58dfffbb8
#
_cell.length_a   1.000
_cell.length_b   1.000
_cell.length_c   1.000
_cell.angle_alpha   90.00
_cell.angle_beta   90.00
_cell.angle_gamma   90.00
#
_symmetry.space_group_name_H-M   'P 1'
#
loop_
_entity.id
_entity.type
_entity.pdbx_description
1 polymer ?
#
loop_
_entity_poly.entity_id
_entity_poly.type
_entity_poly.pdbx_seq_one_letter_code
_entity_poly.pdbx_strand_id
1 'polypeptide(L)'
;MENGTIESKKSYPSPNPHVHLSEIVYWSEGLRVKGMLAEPRKRGDYSGILYLRGGIQSIGMVRPARIAQFANEGFVVFAPYYRGNRGGEGRDEFAGADRWDAVHGVEVLTRFSQNHVHLLAFSRGGIMALWTAILRQNITSVVTWAGVTDTVLTYKERPDMRRMMKRLYGGTPNTALMHFEERNPLLRIEEITAPVLIIHGLNDENVSPGQAYLLEEALKLNKQDHETWYFPNYTHFFPPTANRKTVKAVCQWMNKQELKSL
;
A
#
# COMPACT_ATOMS: atom_id res chain seq x y z
N MET A 1 24.23 -6.53 0.29
CA MET A 1 23.28 -7.10 -0.70
C MET A 1 22.54 -5.97 -1.37
N GLU A 2 22.25 -6.12 -2.64
CA GLU A 2 21.48 -5.15 -3.42
C GLU A 2 20.01 -5.13 -2.95
N ASN A 3 19.39 -3.95 -2.94
CA ASN A 3 18.00 -3.77 -2.56
C ASN A 3 17.05 -4.56 -3.48
N GLY A 4 16.00 -5.16 -2.92
CA GLY A 4 15.07 -6.04 -3.64
C GLY A 4 15.60 -7.45 -3.91
N THR A 5 16.86 -7.76 -3.52
CA THR A 5 17.39 -9.12 -3.64
C THR A 5 16.66 -10.06 -2.71
N ILE A 6 16.15 -11.17 -3.25
CA ILE A 6 15.46 -12.22 -2.48
C ILE A 6 16.51 -13.14 -1.85
N GLU A 7 16.48 -13.26 -0.52
CA GLU A 7 17.32 -14.20 0.23
C GLU A 7 16.67 -15.58 0.34
N SER A 8 15.33 -15.61 0.56
CA SER A 8 14.61 -16.89 0.64
C SER A 8 13.14 -16.76 0.23
N LYS A 9 12.61 -17.87 -0.30
CA LYS A 9 11.18 -18.09 -0.59
C LYS A 9 10.76 -19.40 0.06
N LYS A 10 9.77 -19.36 0.96
CA LYS A 10 9.26 -20.55 1.65
C LYS A 10 7.75 -20.67 1.44
N SER A 11 7.28 -21.85 1.08
CA SER A 11 5.84 -22.11 0.90
C SER A 11 5.07 -21.81 2.19
N TYR A 12 3.88 -21.25 2.04
CA TYR A 12 2.96 -20.92 3.13
C TYR A 12 1.56 -21.50 2.84
N PRO A 13 0.84 -22.01 3.85
CA PRO A 13 -0.52 -22.53 3.66
C PRO A 13 -1.47 -21.50 3.05
N SER A 14 -2.15 -21.87 1.95
CA SER A 14 -3.08 -20.99 1.27
C SER A 14 -4.53 -21.29 1.67
N PRO A 15 -5.33 -20.27 2.00
CA PRO A 15 -6.76 -20.43 2.25
C PRO A 15 -7.58 -20.57 0.95
N ASN A 16 -6.94 -20.42 -0.22
CA ASN A 16 -7.57 -20.54 -1.53
C ASN A 16 -6.84 -21.60 -2.36
N PRO A 17 -7.54 -22.67 -2.81
CA PRO A 17 -6.92 -23.77 -3.58
C PRO A 17 -6.37 -23.33 -4.94
N HIS A 18 -6.81 -22.17 -5.48
CA HIS A 18 -6.35 -21.64 -6.75
C HIS A 18 -5.16 -20.69 -6.62
N VAL A 19 -4.67 -20.43 -5.40
CA VAL A 19 -3.58 -19.50 -5.12
C VAL A 19 -2.47 -20.20 -4.37
N HIS A 20 -1.24 -19.96 -4.78
CA HIS A 20 -0.03 -20.37 -4.07
C HIS A 20 0.46 -19.22 -3.20
N LEU A 21 0.80 -19.49 -1.93
CA LEU A 21 1.37 -18.49 -1.02
C LEU A 21 2.79 -18.85 -0.65
N SER A 22 3.64 -17.83 -0.53
CA SER A 22 5.01 -17.97 -0.03
C SER A 22 5.39 -16.81 0.88
N GLU A 23 6.16 -17.08 1.93
CA GLU A 23 6.88 -16.03 2.67
C GLU A 23 8.20 -15.76 1.95
N ILE A 24 8.47 -14.47 1.71
CA ILE A 24 9.70 -13.96 1.10
C ILE A 24 10.52 -13.24 2.15
N VAL A 25 11.83 -13.47 2.16
CA VAL A 25 12.82 -12.62 2.83
C VAL A 25 13.59 -11.89 1.73
N TYR A 26 13.69 -10.57 1.83
CA TYR A 26 14.38 -9.73 0.85
C TYR A 26 15.18 -8.63 1.54
N TRP A 27 16.16 -8.07 0.82
CA TRP A 27 17.02 -7.01 1.32
C TRP A 27 16.45 -5.63 1.01
N SER A 28 16.41 -4.75 2.01
CA SER A 28 15.99 -3.35 1.91
C SER A 28 16.84 -2.49 2.83
N GLU A 29 17.61 -1.56 2.27
CA GLU A 29 18.52 -0.67 3.02
C GLU A 29 19.43 -1.44 4.00
N GLY A 30 20.01 -2.55 3.53
CA GLY A 30 20.89 -3.40 4.33
C GLY A 30 20.20 -4.25 5.40
N LEU A 31 18.87 -4.24 5.44
CA LEU A 31 18.07 -5.02 6.39
C LEU A 31 17.35 -6.18 5.69
N ARG A 32 17.17 -7.29 6.43
CA ARG A 32 16.29 -8.38 6.03
C ARG A 32 14.86 -8.05 6.35
N VAL A 33 14.07 -7.81 5.32
CA VAL A 33 12.64 -7.54 5.43
C VAL A 33 11.85 -8.74 4.94
N LYS A 34 10.68 -8.97 5.52
CA LYS A 34 9.81 -10.08 5.13
C LYS A 34 8.53 -9.57 4.47
N GLY A 35 7.95 -10.42 3.63
CA GLY A 35 6.66 -10.18 3.00
C GLY A 35 5.99 -11.48 2.58
N MET A 36 4.76 -11.38 2.12
CA MET A 36 3.99 -12.52 1.61
C MET A 36 3.72 -12.34 0.12
N LEU A 37 4.02 -13.37 -0.65
CA LEU A 37 3.76 -13.47 -2.07
C LEU A 37 2.54 -14.36 -2.29
N ALA A 38 1.61 -13.94 -3.15
CA ALA A 38 0.50 -14.74 -3.62
C ALA A 38 0.55 -14.83 -5.15
N GLU A 39 0.55 -16.05 -5.67
CA GLU A 39 0.65 -16.35 -7.09
C GLU A 39 -0.55 -17.19 -7.54
N PRO A 40 -1.22 -16.88 -8.68
CA PRO A 40 -2.19 -17.80 -9.26
C PRO A 40 -1.56 -19.17 -9.53
N ARG A 41 -2.26 -20.27 -9.22
CA ARG A 41 -1.75 -21.62 -9.54
C ARG A 41 -1.74 -21.93 -11.03
N LYS A 42 -2.68 -21.36 -11.77
CA LYS A 42 -2.70 -21.48 -13.21
C LYS A 42 -1.50 -20.72 -13.80
N ARG A 43 -0.76 -21.34 -14.69
CA ARG A 43 0.34 -20.67 -15.41
C ARG A 43 -0.23 -19.60 -16.34
N GLY A 44 0.45 -18.48 -16.42
CA GLY A 44 0.08 -17.34 -17.26
C GLY A 44 0.99 -16.16 -16.98
N ASP A 45 0.90 -15.17 -17.86
CA ASP A 45 1.59 -13.88 -17.71
C ASP A 45 0.67 -12.95 -16.92
N TYR A 46 1.06 -12.65 -15.69
CA TYR A 46 0.25 -11.89 -14.76
C TYR A 46 0.93 -10.58 -14.39
N SER A 47 0.17 -9.50 -14.40
CA SER A 47 0.58 -8.22 -13.82
C SER A 47 0.73 -8.31 -12.31
N GLY A 48 1.53 -7.42 -11.75
CA GLY A 48 1.83 -7.41 -10.32
C GLY A 48 1.02 -6.40 -9.52
N ILE A 49 0.60 -6.77 -8.32
CA ILE A 49 0.08 -5.84 -7.30
C ILE A 49 1.02 -5.82 -6.11
N LEU A 50 1.60 -4.66 -5.81
CA LEU A 50 2.24 -4.44 -4.53
C LEU A 50 1.15 -4.02 -3.52
N TYR A 51 0.80 -4.94 -2.60
CA TYR A 51 -0.20 -4.70 -1.57
C TYR A 51 0.44 -4.07 -0.33
N LEU A 52 0.10 -2.83 -0.05
CA LEU A 52 0.64 -2.04 1.05
C LEU A 52 -0.35 -1.98 2.21
N ARG A 53 -0.02 -2.71 3.28
CA ARG A 53 -0.88 -2.90 4.44
C ARG A 53 -1.04 -1.64 5.30
N GLY A 54 -2.11 -1.61 6.08
CA GLY A 54 -2.33 -0.63 7.14
C GLY A 54 -1.71 -1.02 8.49
N GLY A 55 -2.05 -0.23 9.51
CA GLY A 55 -1.62 -0.44 10.89
C GLY A 55 -0.11 -0.26 11.11
N ILE A 56 0.35 -0.62 12.30
CA ILE A 56 1.76 -0.57 12.69
C ILE A 56 2.11 -1.79 13.54
N GLN A 57 3.33 -2.28 13.45
CA GLN A 57 3.78 -3.49 14.15
C GLN A 57 2.83 -4.67 13.89
N SER A 58 2.31 -5.31 14.94
CA SER A 58 1.38 -6.44 14.82
C SER A 58 -0.04 -6.07 14.39
N ILE A 59 -0.40 -4.78 14.44
CA ILE A 59 -1.73 -4.30 14.04
C ILE A 59 -1.81 -4.21 12.52
N GLY A 60 -2.92 -4.68 11.93
CA GLY A 60 -3.15 -4.59 10.49
C GLY A 60 -2.21 -5.45 9.64
N MET A 61 -1.64 -6.52 10.21
CA MET A 61 -0.76 -7.44 9.47
C MET A 61 -1.42 -7.99 8.20
N VAL A 62 -0.58 -8.27 7.21
CA VAL A 62 -1.02 -8.92 5.97
C VAL A 62 -1.78 -10.20 6.27
N ARG A 63 -3.02 -10.28 5.81
CA ARG A 63 -3.85 -11.48 5.93
C ARG A 63 -3.75 -12.30 4.64
N PRO A 64 -3.36 -13.59 4.72
CA PRO A 64 -3.25 -14.47 3.56
C PRO A 64 -4.50 -14.45 2.67
N ALA A 65 -5.69 -14.52 3.29
CA ALA A 65 -6.96 -14.47 2.57
C ALA A 65 -7.17 -13.14 1.80
N ARG A 66 -6.63 -12.03 2.30
CA ARG A 66 -6.78 -10.72 1.63
C ARG A 66 -6.00 -10.66 0.33
N ILE A 67 -4.73 -11.03 0.35
CA ILE A 67 -3.90 -11.00 -0.87
C ILE A 67 -4.30 -12.10 -1.85
N ALA A 68 -4.76 -13.25 -1.35
CA ALA A 68 -5.28 -14.33 -2.18
C ALA A 68 -6.54 -13.92 -2.97
N GLN A 69 -7.35 -12.96 -2.50
CA GLN A 69 -8.48 -12.44 -3.26
C GLN A 69 -8.03 -11.81 -4.58
N PHE A 70 -6.99 -10.98 -4.56
CA PHE A 70 -6.45 -10.32 -5.76
C PHE A 70 -5.71 -11.31 -6.66
N ALA A 71 -4.98 -12.26 -6.06
CA ALA A 71 -4.33 -13.31 -6.85
C ALA A 71 -5.34 -14.22 -7.56
N ASN A 72 -6.51 -14.43 -6.98
CA ASN A 72 -7.61 -15.17 -7.63
C ASN A 72 -8.25 -14.40 -8.80
N GLU A 73 -8.10 -13.08 -8.84
CA GLU A 73 -8.53 -12.24 -9.97
C GLU A 73 -7.46 -12.15 -11.09
N GLY A 74 -6.35 -12.89 -10.98
CA GLY A 74 -5.34 -13.01 -12.03
C GLY A 74 -4.16 -12.05 -11.87
N PHE A 75 -3.77 -11.70 -10.65
CA PHE A 75 -2.57 -10.91 -10.38
C PHE A 75 -1.56 -11.70 -9.55
N VAL A 76 -0.28 -11.42 -9.74
CA VAL A 76 0.74 -11.75 -8.73
C VAL A 76 0.71 -10.67 -7.66
N VAL A 77 0.63 -11.03 -6.39
CA VAL A 77 0.53 -10.05 -5.30
C VAL A 77 1.70 -10.20 -4.35
N PHE A 78 2.49 -9.16 -4.15
CA PHE A 78 3.48 -9.12 -3.09
C PHE A 78 3.07 -8.12 -2.01
N ALA A 79 3.16 -8.51 -0.75
CA ALA A 79 2.77 -7.71 0.41
C ALA A 79 3.90 -7.66 1.44
N PRO A 80 4.75 -6.61 1.45
CA PRO A 80 5.78 -6.44 2.47
C PRO A 80 5.15 -6.27 3.86
N TYR A 81 5.78 -6.89 4.87
CA TYR A 81 5.37 -6.70 6.27
C TYR A 81 5.92 -5.40 6.85
N TYR A 82 6.84 -4.77 6.16
CA TYR A 82 7.75 -3.70 6.55
C TYR A 82 8.76 -4.13 7.62
N ARG A 83 9.89 -3.43 7.70
CA ARG A 83 10.97 -3.68 8.66
C ARG A 83 10.46 -3.76 10.11
N GLY A 84 11.12 -4.56 10.94
CA GLY A 84 10.74 -4.76 12.33
C GLY A 84 9.49 -5.62 12.55
N ASN A 85 8.92 -6.23 11.49
CA ASN A 85 7.71 -7.03 11.58
C ASN A 85 7.97 -8.51 11.23
N ARG A 86 7.25 -9.43 11.89
CA ARG A 86 7.30 -10.88 11.63
C ARG A 86 8.71 -11.47 11.63
N GLY A 87 9.60 -10.94 12.46
CA GLY A 87 11.00 -11.37 12.56
C GLY A 87 11.88 -10.79 11.43
N GLY A 88 11.44 -9.78 10.72
CA GLY A 88 12.29 -8.91 9.92
C GLY A 88 13.10 -7.97 10.79
N GLU A 89 14.25 -7.52 10.27
CA GLU A 89 15.15 -6.60 10.96
C GLU A 89 14.64 -5.15 10.92
N GLY A 90 15.25 -4.27 11.73
CA GLY A 90 14.94 -2.85 11.77
C GLY A 90 13.69 -2.51 12.60
N ARG A 91 13.08 -1.35 12.30
CA ARG A 91 11.96 -0.79 13.07
C ARG A 91 10.92 -0.17 12.14
N ASP A 92 9.65 -0.43 12.43
CA ASP A 92 8.51 0.20 11.77
C ASP A 92 8.36 1.65 12.28
N GLU A 93 8.37 2.63 11.36
CA GLU A 93 8.44 4.06 11.65
C GLU A 93 7.25 4.86 11.14
N PHE A 94 6.21 4.18 10.66
CA PHE A 94 5.01 4.82 10.11
C PHE A 94 5.33 5.82 8.98
N ALA A 95 5.82 5.31 7.86
CA ALA A 95 6.27 6.04 6.68
C ALA A 95 7.59 6.84 6.87
N GLY A 96 8.42 6.43 7.82
CA GLY A 96 9.82 6.84 7.90
C GLY A 96 10.69 6.02 6.95
N ALA A 97 11.77 5.44 7.46
CA ALA A 97 12.65 4.58 6.66
C ALA A 97 11.96 3.30 6.14
N ASP A 98 10.88 2.86 6.77
CA ASP A 98 10.08 1.71 6.34
C ASP A 98 9.37 1.91 4.98
N ARG A 99 9.28 3.15 4.46
CA ARG A 99 8.79 3.39 3.09
C ARG A 99 9.70 2.74 2.03
N TRP A 100 10.99 2.62 2.29
CA TRP A 100 11.92 1.97 1.38
C TRP A 100 11.64 0.48 1.21
N ASP A 101 11.01 -0.17 2.19
CA ASP A 101 10.62 -1.57 2.07
C ASP A 101 9.50 -1.77 1.04
N ALA A 102 8.61 -0.78 0.88
CA ALA A 102 7.63 -0.75 -0.20
C ALA A 102 8.30 -0.46 -1.55
N VAL A 103 9.19 0.53 -1.62
CA VAL A 103 9.93 0.89 -2.83
C VAL A 103 10.73 -0.30 -3.37
N HIS A 104 11.50 -0.98 -2.50
CA HIS A 104 12.28 -2.17 -2.89
C HIS A 104 11.41 -3.43 -3.04
N GLY A 105 10.20 -3.42 -2.50
CA GLY A 105 9.19 -4.45 -2.75
C GLY A 105 8.73 -4.51 -4.21
N VAL A 106 8.89 -3.42 -4.97
CA VAL A 106 8.64 -3.39 -6.42
C VAL A 106 9.60 -4.34 -7.14
N GLU A 107 10.92 -4.30 -6.81
CA GLU A 107 11.90 -5.22 -7.40
C GLU A 107 11.60 -6.68 -7.08
N VAL A 108 11.13 -6.95 -5.85
CA VAL A 108 10.70 -8.31 -5.47
C VAL A 108 9.53 -8.75 -6.34
N LEU A 109 8.50 -7.89 -6.48
CA LEU A 109 7.30 -8.21 -7.25
C LEU A 109 7.61 -8.47 -8.72
N THR A 110 8.45 -7.66 -9.36
CA THR A 110 8.81 -7.79 -10.78
C THR A 110 9.57 -9.07 -11.12
N ARG A 111 10.08 -9.82 -10.13
CA ARG A 111 10.66 -11.15 -10.36
C ARG A 111 9.61 -12.25 -10.57
N PHE A 112 8.37 -11.99 -10.23
CA PHE A 112 7.25 -12.94 -10.28
C PHE A 112 6.10 -12.49 -11.17
N SER A 113 6.05 -11.21 -11.52
CA SER A 113 5.03 -10.61 -12.39
C SER A 113 5.65 -10.16 -13.70
N GLN A 114 4.80 -9.94 -14.69
CA GLN A 114 5.21 -9.43 -15.99
C GLN A 114 4.54 -8.08 -16.29
N ASN A 115 5.22 -7.25 -17.09
CA ASN A 115 4.74 -6.02 -17.73
C ASN A 115 4.31 -4.88 -16.80
N HIS A 116 3.28 -5.05 -15.95
CA HIS A 116 2.64 -3.96 -15.23
C HIS A 116 2.75 -4.13 -13.72
N VAL A 117 2.97 -3.01 -13.02
CA VAL A 117 3.01 -2.95 -11.56
C VAL A 117 1.97 -1.97 -11.05
N HIS A 118 1.02 -2.47 -10.27
CA HIS A 118 0.01 -1.68 -9.59
C HIS A 118 0.31 -1.57 -8.10
N LEU A 119 0.05 -0.42 -7.50
CA LEU A 119 0.09 -0.25 -6.05
C LEU A 119 -1.35 -0.32 -5.52
N LEU A 120 -1.57 -1.17 -4.52
CA LEU A 120 -2.84 -1.27 -3.82
C LEU A 120 -2.61 -1.09 -2.33
N ALA A 121 -3.12 -0.01 -1.80
CA ALA A 121 -2.89 0.39 -0.44
C ALA A 121 -4.16 0.38 0.40
N PHE A 122 -4.04 -0.02 1.66
CA PHE A 122 -5.11 0.05 2.63
C PHE A 122 -4.67 0.82 3.88
N SER A 123 -5.51 1.79 4.34
CA SER A 123 -5.27 2.54 5.58
C SER A 123 -3.89 3.25 5.55
N ARG A 124 -3.01 3.07 6.55
CA ARG A 124 -1.64 3.60 6.51
C ARG A 124 -0.89 3.29 5.20
N GLY A 125 -1.23 2.18 4.56
CA GLY A 125 -0.64 1.82 3.27
C GLY A 125 -0.79 2.91 2.20
N GLY A 126 -1.78 3.81 2.32
CA GLY A 126 -1.98 4.93 1.41
C GLY A 126 -0.74 5.80 1.28
N ILE A 127 -0.20 6.26 2.42
CA ILE A 127 1.03 7.08 2.44
C ILE A 127 2.24 6.31 1.89
N MET A 128 2.28 4.98 2.11
CA MET A 128 3.35 4.12 1.57
C MET A 128 3.27 4.00 0.05
N ALA A 129 2.05 3.88 -0.51
CA ALA A 129 1.84 3.80 -1.94
C ALA A 129 2.17 5.11 -2.65
N LEU A 130 1.74 6.23 -2.10
CA LEU A 130 2.04 7.54 -2.67
C LEU A 130 3.55 7.80 -2.70
N TRP A 131 4.28 7.51 -1.61
CA TRP A 131 5.74 7.58 -1.60
C TRP A 131 6.39 6.61 -2.58
N THR A 132 5.85 5.39 -2.72
CA THR A 132 6.38 4.43 -3.70
C THR A 132 6.18 4.96 -5.13
N ALA A 133 5.03 5.54 -5.44
CA ALA A 133 4.73 6.11 -6.76
C ALA A 133 5.59 7.34 -7.08
N ILE A 134 5.92 8.19 -6.09
CA ILE A 134 6.85 9.32 -6.24
C ILE A 134 8.28 8.82 -6.54
N LEU A 135 8.72 7.78 -5.85
CA LEU A 135 10.10 7.29 -5.93
C LEU A 135 10.32 6.27 -7.07
N ARG A 136 9.25 5.84 -7.75
CA ARG A 136 9.28 4.82 -8.81
C ARG A 136 8.47 5.25 -10.03
N GLN A 137 9.15 5.41 -11.16
CA GLN A 137 8.49 5.82 -12.42
C GLN A 137 7.83 4.67 -13.18
N ASN A 138 8.08 3.41 -12.79
CA ASN A 138 7.55 2.21 -13.45
C ASN A 138 6.26 1.67 -12.81
N ILE A 139 5.44 2.56 -12.27
CA ILE A 139 4.14 2.21 -11.67
C ILE A 139 3.03 2.46 -12.68
N THR A 140 2.22 1.43 -12.94
CA THR A 140 1.11 1.50 -13.90
C THR A 140 -0.12 2.19 -13.32
N SER A 141 -0.43 1.98 -12.04
CA SER A 141 -1.52 2.66 -11.34
C SER A 141 -1.39 2.58 -9.82
N VAL A 142 -2.08 3.47 -9.12
CA VAL A 142 -2.11 3.54 -7.65
C VAL A 142 -3.55 3.46 -7.18
N VAL A 143 -3.85 2.59 -6.22
CA VAL A 143 -5.14 2.54 -5.53
C VAL A 143 -4.93 2.80 -4.04
N THR A 144 -5.59 3.83 -3.51
CA THR A 144 -5.67 4.09 -2.08
C THR A 144 -7.07 3.74 -1.58
N TRP A 145 -7.18 2.72 -0.72
CA TRP A 145 -8.44 2.31 -0.11
C TRP A 145 -8.44 2.66 1.37
N ALA A 146 -9.31 3.59 1.77
CA ALA A 146 -9.34 4.16 3.12
C ALA A 146 -7.95 4.65 3.57
N GLY A 147 -7.22 5.29 2.63
CA GLY A 147 -5.79 5.58 2.75
C GLY A 147 -5.49 6.79 3.63
N VAL A 148 -4.44 6.66 4.47
CA VAL A 148 -3.78 7.81 5.10
C VAL A 148 -2.98 8.54 4.04
N THR A 149 -3.08 9.86 4.04
CA THR A 149 -2.39 10.76 3.11
C THR A 149 -1.52 11.77 3.85
N ASP A 150 -2.06 12.33 4.93
CA ASP A 150 -1.41 13.34 5.76
C ASP A 150 -1.29 12.90 7.21
N THR A 151 -0.07 12.93 7.75
CA THR A 151 0.21 12.51 9.12
C THR A 151 -0.11 13.57 10.16
N VAL A 152 -0.15 14.86 9.78
CA VAL A 152 -0.59 15.95 10.67
C VAL A 152 -2.09 15.81 10.92
N LEU A 153 -2.87 15.56 9.86
CA LEU A 153 -4.30 15.29 9.99
C LEU A 153 -4.54 14.04 10.85
N THR A 154 -3.79 12.94 10.60
CA THR A 154 -3.86 11.74 11.44
C THR A 154 -3.59 12.05 12.91
N TYR A 155 -2.57 12.86 13.21
CA TYR A 155 -2.26 13.27 14.59
C TYR A 155 -3.40 14.06 15.23
N LYS A 156 -4.08 14.93 14.47
CA LYS A 156 -5.22 15.73 14.96
C LYS A 156 -6.44 14.86 15.25
N GLU A 157 -6.78 13.97 14.35
CA GLU A 157 -8.01 13.17 14.37
C GLU A 157 -7.92 11.89 15.21
N ARG A 158 -6.69 11.38 15.50
CA ARG A 158 -6.48 10.12 16.22
C ARG A 158 -5.71 10.33 17.55
N PRO A 159 -6.42 10.76 18.61
CA PRO A 159 -5.80 10.95 19.93
C PRO A 159 -5.09 9.71 20.47
N ASP A 160 -5.63 8.52 20.18
CA ASP A 160 -5.07 7.22 20.53
C ASP A 160 -3.70 6.95 19.89
N MET A 161 -3.42 7.51 18.71
CA MET A 161 -2.15 7.36 18.01
C MET A 161 -1.09 8.40 18.39
N ARG A 162 -1.46 9.51 19.04
CA ARG A 162 -0.55 10.63 19.36
C ARG A 162 0.70 10.21 20.13
N ARG A 163 0.57 9.32 21.11
CA ARG A 163 1.71 8.85 21.92
C ARG A 163 2.73 8.11 21.03
N MET A 164 2.25 7.26 20.17
CA MET A 164 3.09 6.52 19.21
C MET A 164 3.76 7.48 18.22
N MET A 165 2.98 8.39 17.62
CA MET A 165 3.50 9.35 16.64
C MET A 165 4.54 10.28 17.25
N LYS A 166 4.32 10.84 18.44
CA LYS A 166 5.32 11.64 19.14
C LYS A 166 6.65 10.90 19.32
N ARG A 167 6.58 9.61 19.68
CA ARG A 167 7.79 8.80 19.87
C ARG A 167 8.52 8.53 18.54
N LEU A 168 7.79 8.32 17.45
CA LEU A 168 8.37 8.02 16.14
C LEU A 168 8.89 9.26 15.42
N TYR A 169 8.21 10.40 15.60
CA TYR A 169 8.49 11.64 14.88
C TYR A 169 9.29 12.65 15.73
N GLY A 170 9.61 12.30 16.99
CA GLY A 170 10.39 13.15 17.88
C GLY A 170 9.63 14.31 18.51
N GLY A 171 8.31 14.41 18.30
CA GLY A 171 7.49 15.49 18.87
C GLY A 171 6.07 15.54 18.31
N THR A 172 5.45 16.70 18.47
CA THR A 172 4.14 17.04 17.91
C THR A 172 4.29 17.75 16.56
N PRO A 173 3.21 17.93 15.76
CA PRO A 173 3.29 18.78 14.58
C PRO A 173 3.81 20.19 14.85
N ASN A 174 3.58 20.74 16.05
CA ASN A 174 4.08 22.08 16.42
C ASN A 174 5.55 22.11 16.83
N THR A 175 6.12 20.98 17.30
CA THR A 175 7.50 20.93 17.84
C THR A 175 8.47 20.16 16.95
N ALA A 176 7.96 19.38 15.99
CA ALA A 176 8.74 18.53 15.08
C ALA A 176 8.12 18.49 13.67
N LEU A 177 7.64 19.64 13.18
CA LEU A 177 6.91 19.76 11.91
C LEU A 177 7.68 19.11 10.74
N MET A 178 8.97 19.34 10.64
CA MET A 178 9.83 18.80 9.58
C MET A 178 9.69 17.27 9.47
N HIS A 179 9.62 16.52 10.58
CA HIS A 179 9.48 15.06 10.54
C HIS A 179 8.07 14.59 10.10
N PHE A 180 7.06 15.44 10.24
CA PHE A 180 5.73 15.20 9.65
C PHE A 180 5.73 15.50 8.15
N GLU A 181 6.37 16.59 7.73
CA GLU A 181 6.51 16.99 6.32
C GLU A 181 7.34 15.99 5.51
N GLU A 182 8.45 15.48 6.05
CA GLU A 182 9.25 14.40 5.45
C GLU A 182 8.45 13.11 5.16
N ARG A 183 7.31 12.94 5.82
CA ARG A 183 6.40 11.82 5.63
C ARG A 183 5.15 12.18 4.83
N ASN A 184 5.00 13.45 4.42
CA ASN A 184 3.83 13.92 3.70
C ASN A 184 4.05 13.85 2.18
N PRO A 185 3.49 12.85 1.47
CA PRO A 185 3.65 12.73 0.03
C PRO A 185 2.90 13.82 -0.76
N LEU A 186 1.94 14.53 -0.14
CA LEU A 186 1.22 15.61 -0.83
C LEU A 186 2.13 16.76 -1.23
N LEU A 187 3.27 16.95 -0.53
CA LEU A 187 4.26 17.98 -0.86
C LEU A 187 5.05 17.68 -2.15
N ARG A 188 4.88 16.49 -2.70
CA ARG A 188 5.54 16.03 -3.94
C ARG A 188 4.57 15.26 -4.84
N ILE A 189 3.29 15.56 -4.74
CA ILE A 189 2.23 14.81 -5.44
C ILE A 189 2.34 14.96 -6.96
N GLU A 190 2.90 16.07 -7.44
CA GLU A 190 3.16 16.34 -8.85
C GLU A 190 4.13 15.36 -9.51
N GLU A 191 4.93 14.64 -8.72
CA GLU A 191 5.87 13.64 -9.22
C GLU A 191 5.22 12.28 -9.52
N ILE A 192 3.96 12.08 -9.12
CA ILE A 192 3.20 10.86 -9.46
C ILE A 192 2.70 10.96 -10.89
N THR A 193 3.17 10.08 -11.74
CA THR A 193 2.75 10.02 -13.16
C THR A 193 1.64 8.99 -13.40
N ALA A 194 1.51 8.01 -12.50
CA ALA A 194 0.51 6.96 -12.59
C ALA A 194 -0.90 7.45 -12.20
N PRO A 195 -1.98 7.00 -12.89
CA PRO A 195 -3.35 7.31 -12.49
C PRO A 195 -3.65 6.79 -11.09
N VAL A 196 -4.40 7.58 -10.30
CA VAL A 196 -4.72 7.30 -8.90
C VAL A 196 -6.22 7.04 -8.73
N LEU A 197 -6.58 5.89 -8.14
CA LEU A 197 -7.94 5.61 -7.70
C LEU A 197 -8.04 5.78 -6.18
N ILE A 198 -8.94 6.64 -5.74
CA ILE A 198 -9.24 6.88 -4.33
C ILE A 198 -10.53 6.16 -3.96
N ILE A 199 -10.48 5.24 -3.01
CA ILE A 199 -11.64 4.49 -2.51
C ILE A 199 -11.82 4.83 -1.03
N HIS A 200 -12.99 5.35 -0.63
CA HIS A 200 -13.23 5.70 0.77
C HIS A 200 -14.69 5.51 1.19
N GLY A 201 -14.88 4.95 2.39
CA GLY A 201 -16.18 4.93 3.06
C GLY A 201 -16.39 6.24 3.84
N LEU A 202 -17.50 6.94 3.59
CA LEU A 202 -17.70 8.25 4.20
C LEU A 202 -18.05 8.20 5.70
N ASN A 203 -18.33 7.01 6.25
CA ASN A 203 -18.49 6.76 7.68
C ASN A 203 -17.24 6.12 8.31
N ASP A 204 -16.06 6.37 7.73
CA ASP A 204 -14.80 5.85 8.25
C ASP A 204 -14.33 6.65 9.47
N GLU A 205 -14.33 6.00 10.64
CA GLU A 205 -13.90 6.57 11.91
C GLU A 205 -12.41 6.32 12.23
N ASN A 206 -11.74 5.46 11.46
CA ASN A 206 -10.32 5.13 11.65
C ASN A 206 -9.40 6.04 10.85
N VAL A 207 -9.80 6.31 9.60
CA VAL A 207 -9.15 7.23 8.68
C VAL A 207 -10.25 8.10 8.10
N SER A 208 -10.31 9.37 8.51
CA SER A 208 -11.42 10.22 8.09
C SER A 208 -11.44 10.43 6.57
N PRO A 209 -12.63 10.64 5.97
CA PRO A 209 -12.74 11.03 4.56
C PRO A 209 -11.93 12.28 4.21
N GLY A 210 -11.60 13.12 5.19
CA GLY A 210 -10.70 14.26 5.02
C GLY A 210 -9.35 13.90 4.41
N GLN A 211 -8.82 12.72 4.70
CA GLN A 211 -7.60 12.19 4.08
C GLN A 211 -7.76 12.00 2.57
N ALA A 212 -8.90 11.44 2.15
CA ALA A 212 -9.21 11.24 0.74
C ALA A 212 -9.47 12.56 0.00
N TYR A 213 -10.14 13.51 0.65
CA TYR A 213 -10.40 14.83 0.09
C TYR A 213 -9.11 15.64 -0.11
N LEU A 214 -8.17 15.59 0.85
CA LEU A 214 -6.87 16.23 0.69
C LEU A 214 -6.09 15.65 -0.50
N LEU A 215 -6.12 14.33 -0.67
CA LEU A 215 -5.47 13.68 -1.82
C LEU A 215 -6.14 14.08 -3.13
N GLU A 216 -7.46 14.03 -3.19
CA GLU A 216 -8.23 14.42 -4.39
C GLU A 216 -7.95 15.89 -4.78
N GLU A 217 -7.95 16.79 -3.81
CA GLU A 217 -7.65 18.20 -4.03
C GLU A 217 -6.23 18.41 -4.57
N ALA A 218 -5.24 17.75 -3.95
CA ALA A 218 -3.85 17.84 -4.39
C ALA A 218 -3.65 17.29 -5.81
N LEU A 219 -4.30 16.16 -6.17
CA LEU A 219 -4.25 15.60 -7.51
C LEU A 219 -4.93 16.52 -8.54
N LYS A 220 -6.07 17.13 -8.20
CA LYS A 220 -6.77 18.11 -9.04
C LYS A 220 -5.92 19.35 -9.32
N LEU A 221 -5.32 19.92 -8.28
CA LEU A 221 -4.48 21.12 -8.40
C LEU A 221 -3.26 20.87 -9.32
N ASN A 222 -2.71 19.69 -9.25
CA ASN A 222 -1.54 19.26 -10.05
C ASN A 222 -1.94 18.59 -11.39
N LYS A 223 -3.24 18.57 -11.75
CA LYS A 223 -3.77 17.98 -13.00
C LYS A 223 -3.38 16.51 -13.20
N GLN A 224 -3.26 15.77 -12.11
CA GLN A 224 -2.94 14.34 -12.14
C GLN A 224 -4.20 13.53 -12.45
N ASP A 225 -4.05 12.46 -13.29
CA ASP A 225 -5.18 11.57 -13.62
C ASP A 225 -5.65 10.82 -12.37
N HIS A 226 -6.91 10.97 -12.02
CA HIS A 226 -7.47 10.31 -10.86
C HIS A 226 -8.97 10.03 -10.99
N GLU A 227 -9.42 9.06 -10.21
CA GLU A 227 -10.82 8.66 -10.07
C GLU A 227 -11.17 8.47 -8.59
N THR A 228 -12.40 8.78 -8.18
CA THR A 228 -12.84 8.64 -6.79
C THR A 228 -14.07 7.76 -6.68
N TRP A 229 -14.02 6.78 -5.76
CA TRP A 229 -15.15 5.94 -5.38
C TRP A 229 -15.50 6.16 -3.91
N TYR A 230 -16.42 7.09 -3.65
CA TYR A 230 -16.91 7.37 -2.31
C TYR A 230 -18.17 6.56 -2.00
N PHE A 231 -18.20 5.95 -0.82
CA PHE A 231 -19.29 5.09 -0.37
C PHE A 231 -19.95 5.68 0.88
N PRO A 232 -21.11 6.35 0.76
CA PRO A 232 -21.73 7.10 1.86
C PRO A 232 -21.99 6.30 3.12
N ASN A 233 -22.31 5.00 2.97
CA ASN A 233 -22.73 4.13 4.07
C ASN A 233 -21.66 3.15 4.56
N TYR A 234 -20.41 3.26 4.10
CA TYR A 234 -19.36 2.32 4.48
C TYR A 234 -18.36 2.95 5.44
N THR A 235 -17.89 2.11 6.35
CA THR A 235 -16.86 2.41 7.34
C THR A 235 -15.47 2.00 6.80
N HIS A 236 -14.47 2.00 7.68
CA HIS A 236 -13.10 1.58 7.34
C HIS A 236 -13.03 0.17 6.72
N PHE A 237 -13.85 -0.75 7.21
CA PHE A 237 -13.93 -2.11 6.68
C PHE A 237 -15.27 -2.31 5.98
N PHE A 238 -15.23 -2.45 4.67
CA PHE A 238 -16.44 -2.68 3.89
C PHE A 238 -17.08 -4.03 4.23
N PRO A 239 -18.43 -4.13 4.24
CA PRO A 239 -19.13 -5.40 4.43
C PRO A 239 -18.62 -6.48 3.45
N PRO A 240 -18.63 -7.77 3.82
CA PRO A 240 -18.00 -8.83 3.02
C PRO A 240 -18.44 -8.88 1.55
N THR A 241 -19.72 -8.67 1.29
CA THR A 241 -20.25 -8.66 -0.09
C THR A 241 -19.78 -7.43 -0.87
N ALA A 242 -19.80 -6.24 -0.26
CA ALA A 242 -19.30 -5.03 -0.85
C ALA A 242 -17.79 -5.12 -1.10
N ASN A 243 -17.04 -5.62 -0.12
CA ASN A 243 -15.59 -5.84 -0.25
C ASN A 243 -15.26 -6.73 -1.48
N ARG A 244 -15.96 -7.87 -1.67
CA ARG A 244 -15.74 -8.73 -2.84
C ARG A 244 -16.03 -8.02 -4.17
N LYS A 245 -17.14 -7.27 -4.23
CA LYS A 245 -17.49 -6.48 -5.43
C LYS A 245 -16.45 -5.41 -5.72
N THR A 246 -16.00 -4.70 -4.68
CA THR A 246 -14.97 -3.66 -4.83
C THR A 246 -13.62 -4.26 -5.24
N VAL A 247 -13.21 -5.40 -4.70
CA VAL A 247 -11.99 -6.11 -5.15
C VAL A 247 -12.04 -6.38 -6.65
N LYS A 248 -13.14 -6.96 -7.14
CA LYS A 248 -13.32 -7.24 -8.56
C LYS A 248 -13.29 -5.97 -9.41
N ALA A 249 -13.98 -4.92 -8.98
CA ALA A 249 -14.01 -3.63 -9.67
C ALA A 249 -12.62 -2.97 -9.73
N VAL A 250 -11.85 -3.04 -8.65
CA VAL A 250 -10.45 -2.55 -8.58
C VAL A 250 -9.57 -3.30 -9.58
N CYS A 251 -9.66 -4.63 -9.63
CA CYS A 251 -8.90 -5.43 -10.59
C CYS A 251 -9.27 -5.07 -12.04
N GLN A 252 -10.55 -4.87 -12.31
CA GLN A 252 -11.02 -4.42 -13.64
C GLN A 252 -10.52 -3.01 -13.97
N TRP A 253 -10.48 -2.10 -12.99
CA TRP A 253 -9.94 -0.76 -13.17
C TRP A 253 -8.43 -0.79 -13.46
N MET A 254 -7.66 -1.62 -12.74
CA MET A 254 -6.23 -1.82 -12.99
C MET A 254 -5.96 -2.33 -14.41
N ASN A 255 -6.69 -3.37 -14.85
CA ASN A 255 -6.57 -3.90 -16.23
C ASN A 255 -6.89 -2.84 -17.29
N LYS A 256 -7.81 -1.92 -17.00
CA LYS A 256 -8.08 -0.78 -17.87
C LYS A 256 -6.89 0.19 -17.99
N GLN A 257 -6.14 0.40 -16.91
CA GLN A 257 -4.97 1.28 -16.96
C GLN A 257 -3.83 0.66 -17.77
N GLU A 258 -3.67 -0.66 -17.74
CA GLU A 258 -2.70 -1.36 -18.60
C GLU A 258 -2.92 -1.08 -20.08
N LEU A 259 -4.19 -1.10 -20.53
CA LEU A 259 -4.56 -0.83 -21.93
C LEU A 259 -4.29 0.62 -22.37
N LYS A 260 -4.22 1.57 -21.44
CA LYS A 260 -3.91 2.97 -21.74
C LYS A 260 -2.40 3.24 -21.84
N SER A 261 -1.59 2.34 -21.29
CA SER A 261 -0.12 2.46 -21.25
C SER A 261 0.58 1.76 -22.43
N LEU A 262 -0.20 1.10 -23.32
CA LEU A 262 0.23 0.52 -24.59
C LEU A 262 0.11 1.54 -25.72
#